data_5d0ba709ac2a97e5f7802aa80b90bf7e
#
_entry.id   5d0ba709ac2a97e5f7802aa80b90bf7e
#
_cell.length_a   1.000
_cell.length_b   1.000
_cell.length_c   1.000
_cell.angle_alpha   90.00
_cell.angle_beta   90.00
_cell.angle_gamma   90.00
#
_symmetry.space_group_name_H-M   'P 1'
#
loop_
_entity.id
_entity.type
_entity.pdbx_description
1 polymer ?
#
loop_
_entity_poly.entity_id
_entity_poly.type
_entity_poly.pdbx_seq_one_letter_code
_entity_poly.pdbx_strand_id
1 'polypeptide(L)'
;AGDQAPVEKAVMETFVRGEKIRTDRREEGFGICEKLGNSLGETVCQITGQITCEEMMQELEFGKTEFLVPGKEMERELKKLHPMKTPEYIPAKDKVTTVEAICLGNLALVGVKPELNCKSGIALRTFSPYRHTLVCTMVNGGAKYMAERDAYDNSKYEAMNSPFGNGAAEILLRKALGLLEEMKG
;
A
#
# COMPACT_ATOMS: atom_id res chain seq x y z
N ALA A 1 3.63 -1.38 0.93
CA ALA A 1 2.84 -0.16 1.17
C ALA A 1 3.50 1.01 0.47
N GLY A 2 2.71 1.81 -0.27
CA GLY A 2 3.22 2.87 -1.13
C GLY A 2 3.90 4.03 -0.40
N ASP A 3 3.62 4.20 0.87
CA ASP A 3 4.09 5.28 1.74
C ASP A 3 5.16 4.84 2.74
N GLN A 4 5.71 3.63 2.60
CA GLN A 4 6.72 3.10 3.51
C GLN A 4 8.07 2.96 2.82
N ALA A 5 9.13 3.35 3.53
CA ALA A 5 10.49 3.21 3.08
C ALA A 5 11.42 2.98 4.29
N PRO A 6 12.59 2.35 4.09
CA PRO A 6 13.58 2.23 5.14
C PRO A 6 13.98 3.61 5.67
N VAL A 7 14.18 3.71 7.00
CA VAL A 7 14.66 4.94 7.65
C VAL A 7 16.08 5.27 7.19
N GLU A 8 16.94 4.26 7.12
CA GLU A 8 18.30 4.39 6.64
C GLU A 8 18.33 4.22 5.11
N LYS A 9 18.87 5.21 4.40
CA LYS A 9 18.92 5.27 2.94
C LYS A 9 20.30 5.72 2.46
N ALA A 10 20.69 5.22 1.29
CA ALA A 10 21.91 5.65 0.63
C ALA A 10 21.83 7.11 0.14
N VAL A 11 20.65 7.53 -0.32
CA VAL A 11 20.39 8.89 -0.76
C VAL A 11 19.31 9.51 0.12
N MET A 12 19.63 10.62 0.75
CA MET A 12 18.69 11.39 1.58
C MET A 12 18.61 12.82 1.05
N GLU A 13 17.39 13.33 0.98
CA GLU A 13 17.12 14.73 0.68
C GLU A 13 16.43 15.37 1.89
N THR A 14 17.03 16.40 2.42
CA THR A 14 16.49 17.18 3.56
C THR A 14 16.42 18.64 3.19
N PHE A 15 15.47 19.36 3.79
CA PHE A 15 15.40 20.81 3.66
C PHE A 15 15.87 21.46 4.97
N VAL A 16 16.91 22.25 4.89
CA VAL A 16 17.42 23.02 6.02
C VAL A 16 17.34 24.50 5.66
N ARG A 17 16.59 25.27 6.42
CA ARG A 17 16.36 26.72 6.20
C ARG A 17 15.92 27.08 4.76
N GLY A 18 15.12 26.19 4.15
CA GLY A 18 14.61 26.38 2.78
C GLY A 18 15.55 25.91 1.67
N GLU A 19 16.75 25.49 2.00
CA GLU A 19 17.71 24.90 1.03
C GLU A 19 17.59 23.38 1.03
N LYS A 20 17.59 22.79 -0.19
CA LYS A 20 17.58 21.36 -0.38
C LYS A 20 18.99 20.81 -0.25
N ILE A 21 19.23 20.03 0.80
CA ILE A 21 20.48 19.30 1.01
C ILE A 21 20.29 17.86 0.55
N ARG A 22 21.10 17.42 -0.38
CA ARG A 22 21.16 16.02 -0.82
C ARG A 22 22.44 15.38 -0.30
N THR A 23 22.29 14.36 0.52
CA THR A 23 23.39 13.49 0.95
C THR A 23 23.33 12.21 0.13
N ASP A 24 24.43 11.88 -0.57
CA ASP A 24 24.56 10.67 -1.37
C ASP A 24 25.74 9.87 -0.82
N ARG A 25 25.47 8.72 -0.25
CA ARG A 25 26.48 7.83 0.35
C ARG A 25 27.04 6.82 -0.65
N ARG A 26 26.60 6.86 -1.89
CA ARG A 26 27.08 6.00 -2.99
C ARG A 26 27.38 4.56 -2.58
N GLU A 27 28.67 4.19 -2.46
CA GLU A 27 29.11 2.83 -2.16
C GLU A 27 28.68 2.34 -0.77
N GLU A 28 28.54 3.21 0.23
CA GLU A 28 27.98 2.84 1.52
C GLU A 28 26.53 2.34 1.41
N GLY A 29 25.83 2.69 0.33
CA GLY A 29 24.48 2.22 0.03
C GLY A 29 24.36 0.70 -0.06
N PHE A 30 25.38 0.03 -0.57
CA PHE A 30 25.42 -1.44 -0.63
C PHE A 30 25.53 -2.05 0.78
N GLY A 31 26.36 -1.47 1.66
CA GLY A 31 26.45 -1.89 3.05
C GLY A 31 25.14 -1.69 3.83
N ILE A 32 24.41 -0.59 3.57
CA ILE A 32 23.08 -0.35 4.13
C ILE A 32 22.09 -1.42 3.66
N CYS A 33 22.09 -1.74 2.37
CA CYS A 33 21.23 -2.77 1.77
C CYS A 33 21.53 -4.15 2.38
N GLU A 34 22.81 -4.52 2.47
CA GLU A 34 23.25 -5.79 3.07
C GLU A 34 22.82 -5.90 4.54
N LYS A 35 23.03 -4.84 5.33
CA LYS A 35 22.61 -4.79 6.74
C LYS A 35 21.11 -4.98 6.90
N LEU A 36 20.30 -4.30 6.10
CA LEU A 36 18.85 -4.42 6.13
C LEU A 36 18.38 -5.80 5.68
N GLY A 37 18.99 -6.34 4.62
CA GLY A 37 18.72 -7.67 4.12
C GLY A 37 19.04 -8.76 5.13
N ASN A 38 20.20 -8.68 5.76
CA ASN A 38 20.62 -9.64 6.80
C ASN A 38 19.69 -9.59 8.01
N SER A 39 19.35 -8.38 8.50
CA SER A 39 18.41 -8.22 9.63
C SER A 39 17.04 -8.83 9.34
N LEU A 40 16.51 -8.62 8.13
CA LEU A 40 15.26 -9.25 7.70
C LEU A 40 15.40 -10.76 7.60
N GLY A 41 16.48 -11.26 6.98
CA GLY A 41 16.76 -12.69 6.82
C GLY A 41 16.89 -13.42 8.16
N GLU A 42 17.62 -12.85 9.11
CA GLU A 42 17.75 -13.38 10.48
C GLU A 42 16.40 -13.47 11.17
N THR A 43 15.57 -12.44 11.06
CA THR A 43 14.20 -12.43 11.62
C THR A 43 13.34 -13.52 11.00
N VAL A 44 13.39 -13.70 9.68
CA VAL A 44 12.66 -14.76 8.98
C VAL A 44 13.14 -16.14 9.45
N CYS A 45 14.45 -16.38 9.54
CA CYS A 45 15.00 -17.64 10.02
C CYS A 45 14.55 -17.96 11.46
N GLN A 46 14.57 -16.97 12.35
CA GLN A 46 14.11 -17.12 13.73
C GLN A 46 12.63 -17.51 13.80
N ILE A 47 11.77 -16.80 13.05
CA ILE A 47 10.33 -17.10 13.01
C ILE A 47 10.09 -18.48 12.40
N THR A 48 10.75 -18.81 11.29
CA THR A 48 10.59 -20.11 10.62
C THR A 48 10.97 -21.29 11.52
N GLY A 49 12.01 -21.12 12.34
CA GLY A 49 12.43 -22.13 13.31
C GLY A 49 11.42 -22.38 14.45
N GLN A 50 10.45 -21.50 14.62
CA GLN A 50 9.39 -21.60 15.64
C GLN A 50 8.06 -22.13 15.07
N ILE A 51 7.95 -22.27 13.75
CA ILE A 51 6.73 -22.75 13.11
C ILE A 51 6.61 -24.24 13.31
N THR A 52 5.55 -24.66 13.97
CA THR A 52 5.09 -26.05 14.00
C THR A 52 4.00 -26.20 12.96
N CYS A 53 4.25 -27.04 11.93
CA CYS A 53 3.25 -27.31 10.90
C CYS A 53 2.35 -28.46 11.36
N GLU A 54 1.04 -28.20 11.37
CA GLU A 54 0.03 -29.25 11.44
C GLU A 54 -0.60 -29.38 10.06
N GLU A 55 -0.65 -30.57 9.50
CA GLU A 55 -1.36 -30.81 8.26
C GLU A 55 -2.87 -30.67 8.52
N MET A 56 -3.48 -29.65 7.92
CA MET A 56 -4.91 -29.46 7.92
C MET A 56 -5.38 -29.42 6.47
N MET A 57 -6.33 -30.29 6.12
CA MET A 57 -7.06 -30.15 4.86
C MET A 57 -7.99 -28.93 4.97
N GLN A 58 -7.73 -27.92 4.16
CA GLN A 58 -8.54 -26.72 4.07
C GLN A 58 -9.06 -26.56 2.64
N GLU A 59 -10.29 -26.12 2.51
CA GLU A 59 -10.84 -25.74 1.21
C GLU A 59 -10.25 -24.40 0.77
N LEU A 60 -9.89 -24.31 -0.52
CA LEU A 60 -9.40 -23.09 -1.13
C LEU A 60 -10.58 -22.37 -1.79
N GLU A 61 -10.85 -21.17 -1.36
CA GLU A 61 -11.89 -20.32 -1.91
C GLU A 61 -11.29 -19.13 -2.66
N PHE A 62 -11.94 -18.71 -3.73
CA PHE A 62 -11.57 -17.52 -4.50
C PHE A 62 -12.79 -16.60 -4.65
N GLY A 63 -12.56 -15.33 -4.37
CA GLY A 63 -13.55 -14.28 -4.55
C GLY A 63 -12.99 -13.10 -5.31
N LYS A 64 -13.84 -12.40 -6.06
CA LYS A 64 -13.48 -11.19 -6.82
C LYS A 64 -14.65 -10.22 -6.85
N THR A 65 -14.34 -8.94 -6.66
CA THR A 65 -15.30 -7.86 -6.88
C THR A 65 -14.67 -6.74 -7.71
N GLU A 66 -15.45 -6.19 -8.62
CA GLU A 66 -15.08 -5.06 -9.47
C GLU A 66 -16.04 -3.89 -9.18
N PHE A 67 -15.51 -2.68 -9.07
CA PHE A 67 -16.29 -1.51 -8.70
C PHE A 67 -15.65 -0.20 -9.18
N LEU A 68 -16.46 0.84 -9.16
CA LEU A 68 -16.02 2.20 -9.50
C LEU A 68 -15.54 2.94 -8.25
N VAL A 69 -14.49 3.74 -8.43
CA VAL A 69 -13.95 4.67 -7.45
C VAL A 69 -13.73 6.03 -8.09
N PRO A 70 -13.77 7.13 -7.32
CA PRO A 70 -13.49 8.46 -7.84
C PRO A 70 -12.15 8.51 -8.57
N GLY A 71 -12.13 9.14 -9.75
CA GLY A 71 -10.93 9.46 -10.49
C GLY A 71 -10.43 10.87 -10.19
N LYS A 72 -9.14 11.09 -10.46
CA LYS A 72 -8.48 12.39 -10.35
C LYS A 72 -7.59 12.62 -11.57
N GLU A 73 -7.53 13.85 -12.05
CA GLU A 73 -6.56 14.24 -13.06
C GLU A 73 -5.14 14.23 -12.47
N MET A 74 -4.23 13.71 -13.28
CA MET A 74 -2.80 13.72 -12.98
C MET A 74 -2.19 15.01 -13.53
N GLU A 75 -2.26 16.11 -12.78
CA GLU A 75 -1.62 17.34 -13.21
C GLU A 75 -0.10 17.18 -13.26
N ARG A 76 0.46 17.36 -14.45
CA ARG A 76 1.92 17.34 -14.66
C ARG A 76 2.63 18.47 -13.91
N GLU A 77 1.92 19.54 -13.61
CA GLU A 77 2.46 20.72 -12.93
C GLU A 77 2.54 20.61 -11.42
N LEU A 78 1.78 19.71 -10.78
CA LEU A 78 1.87 19.46 -9.33
C LEU A 78 3.28 19.06 -8.89
N LYS A 79 4.05 18.45 -9.76
CA LYS A 79 5.47 18.11 -9.50
C LYS A 79 6.38 19.33 -9.30
N LYS A 80 5.92 20.52 -9.72
CA LYS A 80 6.64 21.79 -9.58
C LYS A 80 6.12 22.64 -8.43
N LEU A 81 5.08 22.21 -7.72
CA LEU A 81 4.53 22.99 -6.63
C LEU A 81 5.54 23.08 -5.48
N HIS A 82 5.76 24.31 -5.07
CA HIS A 82 6.46 24.62 -3.83
C HIS A 82 5.75 23.93 -2.67
N PRO A 83 6.48 23.31 -1.70
CA PRO A 83 5.88 22.56 -0.58
C PRO A 83 4.88 23.36 0.29
N MET A 84 4.76 24.67 0.08
CA MET A 84 3.82 25.54 0.79
C MET A 84 2.48 25.78 0.04
N LYS A 85 2.29 25.25 -1.17
CA LYS A 85 1.02 25.35 -1.88
C LYS A 85 0.18 24.11 -1.70
N THR A 86 -1.05 24.26 -1.24
CA THR A 86 -2.04 23.17 -1.22
C THR A 86 -2.47 22.89 -2.65
N PRO A 87 -2.26 21.66 -3.17
CA PRO A 87 -2.70 21.34 -4.53
C PRO A 87 -4.22 21.27 -4.61
N GLU A 88 -4.79 21.81 -5.67
CA GLU A 88 -6.17 21.53 -6.04
C GLU A 88 -6.21 20.18 -6.76
N TYR A 89 -7.06 19.28 -6.26
CA TYR A 89 -7.29 18.00 -6.89
C TYR A 89 -8.50 18.07 -7.82
N ILE A 90 -8.24 18.01 -9.12
CA ILE A 90 -9.29 18.10 -10.15
C ILE A 90 -9.94 16.71 -10.29
N PRO A 91 -11.26 16.59 -10.05
CA PRO A 91 -11.97 15.36 -10.28
C PRO A 91 -11.91 14.94 -11.75
N ALA A 92 -11.75 13.64 -12.00
CA ALA A 92 -11.83 13.05 -13.31
C ALA A 92 -12.89 11.96 -13.34
N LYS A 93 -13.11 11.35 -14.51
CA LYS A 93 -14.02 10.22 -14.65
C LYS A 93 -13.66 9.11 -13.69
N ASP A 94 -14.67 8.51 -13.08
CA ASP A 94 -14.53 7.34 -12.21
C ASP A 94 -13.70 6.23 -12.88
N LYS A 95 -12.95 5.52 -12.07
CA LYS A 95 -12.06 4.45 -12.49
C LYS A 95 -12.53 3.11 -11.96
N VAL A 96 -12.46 2.10 -12.79
CA VAL A 96 -12.69 0.72 -12.39
C VAL A 96 -11.47 0.20 -11.64
N THR A 97 -11.71 -0.44 -10.51
CA THR A 97 -10.70 -1.20 -9.78
C THR A 97 -11.27 -2.52 -9.28
N THR A 98 -10.40 -3.41 -8.83
CA THR A 98 -10.78 -4.76 -8.40
C THR A 98 -10.15 -5.08 -7.06
N VAL A 99 -10.84 -5.90 -6.30
CA VAL A 99 -10.30 -6.66 -5.17
C VAL A 99 -10.49 -8.15 -5.48
N GLU A 100 -9.44 -8.91 -5.26
CA GLU A 100 -9.44 -10.36 -5.38
C GLU A 100 -9.02 -10.95 -4.03
N ALA A 101 -9.61 -12.06 -3.63
CA ALA A 101 -9.23 -12.73 -2.40
C ALA A 101 -9.08 -14.23 -2.64
N ILE A 102 -8.05 -14.80 -2.03
CA ILE A 102 -7.87 -16.25 -1.90
C ILE A 102 -7.92 -16.55 -0.41
N CYS A 103 -8.83 -17.43 -0.02
CA CYS A 103 -9.01 -17.81 1.38
C CYS A 103 -8.68 -19.29 1.58
N LEU A 104 -8.00 -19.59 2.67
CA LEU A 104 -7.62 -20.92 3.09
C LEU A 104 -7.82 -21.02 4.61
N GLY A 105 -8.92 -21.62 5.04
CA GLY A 105 -9.31 -21.69 6.45
C GLY A 105 -9.38 -20.31 7.12
N ASN A 106 -8.44 -20.00 8.01
CA ASN A 106 -8.37 -18.72 8.73
C ASN A 106 -7.41 -17.69 8.08
N LEU A 107 -6.87 -18.01 6.91
CA LEU A 107 -5.97 -17.13 6.16
C LEU A 107 -6.71 -16.53 4.95
N ALA A 108 -6.60 -15.22 4.77
CA ALA A 108 -7.01 -14.51 3.57
C ALA A 108 -5.81 -13.80 2.92
N LEU A 109 -5.61 -14.01 1.63
CA LEU A 109 -4.71 -13.25 0.76
C LEU A 109 -5.58 -12.28 -0.04
N VAL A 110 -5.46 -10.98 0.23
CA VAL A 110 -6.26 -9.94 -0.43
C VAL A 110 -5.42 -9.20 -1.42
N GLY A 111 -5.72 -9.38 -2.70
CA GLY A 111 -5.06 -8.74 -3.81
C GLY A 111 -5.78 -7.47 -4.27
N VAL A 112 -5.03 -6.38 -4.43
CA VAL A 112 -5.54 -5.11 -4.95
C VAL A 112 -4.63 -4.57 -6.05
N LYS A 113 -5.22 -3.94 -7.07
CA LYS A 113 -4.45 -3.36 -8.19
C LYS A 113 -3.57 -2.18 -7.79
N PRO A 114 -4.07 -1.20 -7.01
CA PRO A 114 -3.26 -0.04 -6.64
C PRO A 114 -2.19 -0.40 -5.61
N GLU A 115 -1.19 0.45 -5.53
CA GLU A 115 -0.24 0.48 -4.43
C GLU A 115 -0.88 1.22 -3.25
N LEU A 116 -1.43 0.45 -2.29
CA LEU A 116 -2.08 1.01 -1.11
C LEU A 116 -1.08 1.60 -0.12
N ASN A 117 -1.46 2.68 0.53
CA ASN A 117 -0.77 3.19 1.71
C ASN A 117 -0.92 2.24 2.91
N CYS A 118 0.05 2.32 3.81
CA CYS A 118 0.15 1.48 5.01
C CYS A 118 -1.12 1.52 5.87
N LYS A 119 -1.69 2.71 6.07
CA LYS A 119 -2.88 2.91 6.89
C LYS A 119 -4.09 2.12 6.38
N SER A 120 -4.33 2.11 5.08
CA SER A 120 -5.38 1.32 4.45
C SER A 120 -5.13 -0.19 4.60
N GLY A 121 -3.88 -0.63 4.45
CA GLY A 121 -3.50 -2.03 4.66
C GLY A 121 -3.67 -2.49 6.11
N ILE A 122 -3.32 -1.64 7.07
CA ILE A 122 -3.54 -1.92 8.50
C ILE A 122 -5.03 -2.02 8.80
N ALA A 123 -5.85 -1.08 8.31
CA ALA A 123 -7.30 -1.09 8.51
C ALA A 123 -7.92 -2.38 7.94
N LEU A 124 -7.54 -2.78 6.72
CA LEU A 124 -8.03 -4.02 6.12
C LEU A 124 -7.70 -5.24 6.98
N ARG A 125 -6.49 -5.35 7.51
CA ARG A 125 -6.08 -6.42 8.41
C ARG A 125 -6.81 -6.39 9.75
N THR A 126 -7.06 -5.21 10.29
CA THR A 126 -7.69 -5.03 11.61
C THR A 126 -9.18 -5.39 11.59
N PHE A 127 -9.87 -5.05 10.50
CA PHE A 127 -11.31 -5.27 10.38
C PHE A 127 -11.70 -6.53 9.60
N SER A 128 -10.71 -7.27 9.10
CA SER A 128 -10.95 -8.54 8.41
C SER A 128 -11.62 -9.58 9.32
N PRO A 129 -12.58 -10.37 8.82
CA PRO A 129 -13.17 -11.49 9.56
C PRO A 129 -12.22 -12.69 9.65
N TYR A 130 -11.11 -12.70 8.91
CA TYR A 130 -10.10 -13.76 8.96
C TYR A 130 -9.04 -13.46 10.01
N ARG A 131 -8.62 -14.49 10.72
CA ARG A 131 -7.58 -14.37 11.77
C ARG A 131 -6.24 -13.84 11.21
N HIS A 132 -5.91 -14.25 9.99
CA HIS A 132 -4.70 -13.85 9.29
C HIS A 132 -5.07 -13.26 7.94
N THR A 133 -4.72 -12.01 7.70
CA THR A 133 -4.98 -11.34 6.43
C THR A 133 -3.69 -10.72 5.90
N LEU A 134 -3.29 -11.15 4.72
CA LEU A 134 -2.15 -10.62 3.98
C LEU A 134 -2.67 -9.74 2.84
N VAL A 135 -2.18 -8.51 2.79
CA VAL A 135 -2.55 -7.55 1.73
C VAL A 135 -1.46 -7.53 0.68
N CYS A 136 -1.81 -7.90 -0.53
CA CYS A 136 -0.95 -7.89 -1.70
C CYS A 136 -1.34 -6.72 -2.60
N THR A 137 -0.43 -5.78 -2.80
CA THR A 137 -0.63 -4.64 -3.70
C THR A 137 -0.08 -4.92 -5.09
N MET A 138 -0.52 -4.15 -6.09
CA MET A 138 -0.07 -4.24 -7.48
C MET A 138 -0.37 -5.58 -8.14
N VAL A 139 -1.42 -6.26 -7.69
CA VAL A 139 -1.85 -7.55 -8.21
C VAL A 139 -2.52 -7.37 -9.58
N ASN A 140 -2.19 -8.24 -10.54
CA ASN A 140 -2.73 -8.23 -11.91
C ASN A 140 -2.54 -6.90 -12.64
N GLY A 141 -1.40 -6.26 -12.43
CA GLY A 141 -0.99 -5.01 -13.05
C GLY A 141 -1.10 -3.81 -12.10
N GLY A 142 -0.14 -2.92 -12.21
CA GLY A 142 -0.07 -1.72 -11.37
C GLY A 142 -1.10 -0.66 -11.77
N ALA A 143 -1.64 0.05 -10.79
CA ALA A 143 -2.54 1.18 -10.98
C ALA A 143 -2.07 2.44 -10.24
N LYS A 144 -0.78 2.55 -9.93
CA LYS A 144 -0.16 3.60 -9.11
C LYS A 144 -0.75 3.63 -7.69
N TYR A 145 -0.49 4.72 -6.97
CA TYR A 145 -0.90 4.89 -5.57
C TYR A 145 -2.41 5.03 -5.40
N MET A 146 -2.91 4.46 -4.32
CA MET A 146 -4.24 4.76 -3.80
C MET A 146 -4.09 5.14 -2.33
N ALA A 147 -4.29 6.42 -2.07
CA ALA A 147 -4.09 7.03 -0.77
C ALA A 147 -5.43 7.28 -0.06
N GLU A 148 -5.41 7.25 1.25
CA GLU A 148 -6.53 7.61 2.11
C GLU A 148 -6.75 9.14 2.15
N ARG A 149 -7.91 9.55 2.65
CA ARG A 149 -8.39 10.94 2.66
C ARG A 149 -7.40 11.92 3.28
N ASP A 150 -6.84 11.60 4.44
CA ASP A 150 -5.88 12.46 5.12
C ASP A 150 -4.56 12.68 4.35
N ALA A 151 -4.22 11.79 3.43
CA ALA A 151 -3.09 12.01 2.53
C ALA A 151 -3.37 13.14 1.52
N TYR A 152 -4.63 13.27 1.06
CA TYR A 152 -5.07 14.39 0.22
C TYR A 152 -5.08 15.70 1.00
N ASP A 153 -5.63 15.69 2.21
CA ASP A 153 -5.72 16.87 3.08
C ASP A 153 -4.32 17.42 3.43
N ASN A 154 -3.34 16.53 3.54
CA ASN A 154 -1.95 16.87 3.86
C ASN A 154 -1.02 16.93 2.64
N SER A 155 -1.56 16.90 1.42
CA SER A 155 -0.81 16.99 0.16
C SER A 155 0.40 16.04 0.08
N LYS A 156 0.21 14.79 0.56
CA LYS A 156 1.27 13.77 0.52
C LYS A 156 1.57 13.34 -0.90
N TYR A 157 2.80 12.86 -1.11
CA TYR A 157 3.31 12.44 -2.40
C TYR A 157 2.40 11.41 -3.08
N GLU A 158 1.90 10.42 -2.34
CA GLU A 158 1.05 9.35 -2.85
C GLU A 158 -0.29 9.91 -3.37
N ALA A 159 -0.91 10.84 -2.63
CA ALA A 159 -2.14 11.52 -3.06
C ALA A 159 -1.90 12.37 -4.32
N MET A 160 -0.79 13.11 -4.39
CA MET A 160 -0.44 13.90 -5.57
C MET A 160 -0.21 13.03 -6.80
N ASN A 161 0.42 11.88 -6.65
CA ASN A 161 0.76 10.95 -7.75
C ASN A 161 -0.28 9.85 -7.97
N SER A 162 -1.41 9.89 -7.28
CA SER A 162 -2.55 8.98 -7.47
C SER A 162 -3.40 9.39 -8.67
N PRO A 163 -3.86 8.45 -9.50
CA PRO A 163 -4.90 8.70 -10.50
C PRO A 163 -6.31 8.59 -9.90
N PHE A 164 -6.42 8.22 -8.63
CA PHE A 164 -7.68 8.08 -7.91
C PHE A 164 -8.00 9.36 -7.15
N GLY A 165 -9.27 9.64 -6.98
CA GLY A 165 -9.76 10.79 -6.22
C GLY A 165 -9.84 10.50 -4.71
N ASN A 166 -10.05 11.57 -3.95
CA ASN A 166 -10.27 11.48 -2.50
C ASN A 166 -11.47 10.57 -2.18
N GLY A 167 -11.30 9.66 -1.25
CA GLY A 167 -12.32 8.66 -0.85
C GLY A 167 -12.23 7.31 -1.60
N ALA A 168 -11.37 7.18 -2.61
CA ALA A 168 -11.22 5.93 -3.36
C ALA A 168 -10.71 4.77 -2.48
N ALA A 169 -9.75 5.03 -1.61
CA ALA A 169 -9.20 4.02 -0.71
C ALA A 169 -10.23 3.51 0.30
N GLU A 170 -11.09 4.39 0.81
CA GLU A 170 -12.16 4.05 1.73
C GLU A 170 -13.27 3.22 1.05
N ILE A 171 -13.53 3.45 -0.23
CA ILE A 171 -14.44 2.61 -1.02
C ILE A 171 -13.82 1.23 -1.22
N LEU A 172 -12.56 1.17 -1.63
CA LEU A 172 -11.83 -0.09 -1.81
C LEU A 172 -11.84 -0.90 -0.50
N LEU A 173 -11.54 -0.29 0.64
CA LEU A 173 -11.54 -0.94 1.94
C LEU A 173 -12.89 -1.58 2.26
N ARG A 174 -13.99 -0.84 2.08
CA ARG A 174 -15.36 -1.37 2.31
C ARG A 174 -15.68 -2.54 1.38
N LYS A 175 -15.30 -2.45 0.10
CA LYS A 175 -15.52 -3.52 -0.87
C LYS A 175 -14.71 -4.77 -0.56
N ALA A 176 -13.46 -4.58 -0.12
CA ALA A 176 -12.61 -5.69 0.28
C ALA A 176 -13.15 -6.40 1.54
N LEU A 177 -13.56 -5.64 2.55
CA LEU A 177 -14.15 -6.21 3.77
C LEU A 177 -15.47 -6.93 3.46
N GLY A 178 -16.37 -6.34 2.65
CA GLY A 178 -17.60 -6.99 2.23
C GLY A 178 -17.37 -8.31 1.49
N LEU A 179 -16.37 -8.36 0.56
CA LEU A 179 -15.99 -9.60 -0.10
C LEU A 179 -15.52 -10.67 0.90
N LEU A 180 -14.70 -10.28 1.88
CA LEU A 180 -14.19 -11.21 2.88
C LEU A 180 -15.30 -11.71 3.82
N GLU A 181 -16.28 -10.87 4.16
CA GLU A 181 -17.46 -11.26 4.94
C GLU A 181 -18.32 -12.27 4.17
N GLU A 182 -18.58 -12.02 2.89
CA GLU A 182 -19.32 -12.94 2.01
C GLU A 182 -18.63 -14.30 1.87
N MET A 183 -17.29 -14.32 1.81
CA MET A 183 -16.51 -15.56 1.70
C MET A 183 -16.36 -16.30 3.03
N LYS A 184 -16.54 -15.62 4.16
CA LYS A 184 -16.43 -16.24 5.48
C LYS A 184 -17.72 -16.94 5.91
N GLY A 185 -18.87 -16.61 5.30
CA GLY A 185 -20.20 -17.20 5.54
C GLY A 185 -20.89 -16.56 6.72
#